data_e61756071c75e037547969dd5e4dc273
#
_entry.id   e61756071c75e037547969dd5e4dc273
#
_cell.length_a   1.000
_cell.length_b   1.000
_cell.length_c   1.000
_cell.angle_alpha   90.00
_cell.angle_beta   90.00
_cell.angle_gamma   90.00
#
_symmetry.space_group_name_H-M   'P 1'
#
loop_
_entity.id
_entity.type
_entity.pdbx_description
1 polymer ?
#
loop_
_entity_poly.entity_id
_entity_poly.type
_entity_poly.pdbx_seq_one_letter_code
_entity_poly.pdbx_strand_id
1 'polypeptide(L)'
;MQITIVGGGFGGVKAALELSKNKKVHITLITDKTDFQYYPALYGTATGASHLQSWVPLGEIFAGRDNIHVVIDSIATIDKAAKTLTSATGTIYNYDTVILSLGAVTTYFGIKGLDQYAYGIKSAAEIKKLKQHLTDEFSRVDGADKHVLIVGAGPTGVELGAALGSYLNQLKKHFNQHEPKVTISIIEAAPRVLPRMSETASKLVYNRLTKLGVKVELNKKVEEQTIDSLIVSGVPIKSQTVIWTSGVANNPFFAANPGQFELAKNGKVVVDKHMRSGQDVYVIGDNAFTPFSGLAQTALHDAIFVAHHILHQSHAAYKVKMPPVVVPIGETWAIFEYKKIRLSGYPASLIRSAADFVGYRDILPFGQALGVWRAQRIREDEYFPAVTK
;
A
#
# COMPACT_ATOMS: atom_id res chain seq x y z
N MET A 1 -19.94 -10.12 -23.85
CA MET A 1 -20.16 -9.82 -22.42
C MET A 1 -19.27 -8.64 -22.07
N GLN A 2 -19.85 -7.59 -21.53
CA GLN A 2 -19.16 -6.38 -21.13
C GLN A 2 -18.95 -6.37 -19.61
N ILE A 3 -17.71 -6.28 -19.17
CA ILE A 3 -17.36 -6.28 -17.75
C ILE A 3 -16.67 -4.96 -17.43
N THR A 4 -17.20 -4.26 -16.45
CA THR A 4 -16.59 -3.04 -15.93
C THR A 4 -15.87 -3.35 -14.63
N ILE A 5 -14.62 -2.89 -14.50
CA ILE A 5 -13.80 -3.02 -13.29
C ILE A 5 -13.50 -1.61 -12.78
N VAL A 6 -13.78 -1.34 -11.51
CA VAL A 6 -13.48 -0.05 -10.90
C VAL A 6 -12.34 -0.20 -9.91
N GLY A 7 -11.22 0.45 -10.21
CA GLY A 7 -9.99 0.43 -9.42
C GLY A 7 -8.83 -0.32 -10.08
N GLY A 8 -7.71 0.39 -10.29
CA GLY A 8 -6.47 -0.08 -10.94
C GLY A 8 -5.42 -0.67 -9.98
N GLY A 9 -5.84 -1.17 -8.80
CA GLY A 9 -4.96 -1.85 -7.85
C GLY A 9 -4.79 -3.35 -8.12
N PHE A 10 -4.21 -4.08 -7.14
CA PHE A 10 -3.93 -5.53 -7.27
C PHE A 10 -5.14 -6.36 -7.72
N GLY A 11 -6.30 -6.13 -7.10
CA GLY A 11 -7.52 -6.87 -7.44
C GLY A 11 -8.01 -6.57 -8.85
N GLY A 12 -8.16 -5.28 -9.19
CA GLY A 12 -8.71 -4.87 -10.48
C GLY A 12 -7.82 -5.22 -11.66
N VAL A 13 -6.52 -4.95 -11.56
CA VAL A 13 -5.53 -5.31 -12.60
C VAL A 13 -5.50 -6.82 -12.81
N LYS A 14 -5.45 -7.61 -11.72
CA LYS A 14 -5.45 -9.07 -11.84
C LYS A 14 -6.76 -9.60 -12.42
N ALA A 15 -7.91 -9.06 -12.02
CA ALA A 15 -9.20 -9.44 -12.60
C ALA A 15 -9.25 -9.15 -14.11
N ALA A 16 -8.78 -7.98 -14.54
CA ALA A 16 -8.71 -7.62 -15.95
C ALA A 16 -7.80 -8.60 -16.73
N LEU A 17 -6.61 -8.93 -16.19
CA LEU A 17 -5.69 -9.88 -16.81
C LEU A 17 -6.28 -11.28 -16.93
N GLU A 18 -6.96 -11.78 -15.89
CA GLU A 18 -7.59 -13.12 -15.91
C GLU A 18 -8.76 -13.18 -16.90
N LEU A 19 -9.65 -12.18 -16.86
CA LEU A 19 -10.81 -12.10 -17.75
C LEU A 19 -10.42 -11.94 -19.23
N SER A 20 -9.34 -11.19 -19.50
CA SER A 20 -8.90 -10.91 -20.88
C SER A 20 -8.34 -12.15 -21.63
N LYS A 21 -8.10 -13.26 -20.91
CA LYS A 21 -7.74 -14.55 -21.53
C LYS A 21 -8.88 -15.06 -22.45
N ASN A 22 -10.12 -14.68 -22.16
CA ASN A 22 -11.25 -14.93 -23.04
C ASN A 22 -11.49 -13.72 -23.96
N LYS A 23 -11.13 -13.84 -25.22
CA LYS A 23 -11.22 -12.76 -26.22
C LYS A 23 -12.66 -12.29 -26.52
N LYS A 24 -13.68 -13.05 -26.11
CA LYS A 24 -15.11 -12.67 -26.27
C LYS A 24 -15.61 -11.74 -25.14
N VAL A 25 -14.77 -11.48 -24.13
CA VAL A 25 -15.06 -10.56 -23.04
C VAL A 25 -14.43 -9.20 -23.35
N HIS A 26 -15.23 -8.15 -23.28
CA HIS A 26 -14.79 -6.76 -23.39
C HIS A 26 -14.72 -6.17 -21.99
N ILE A 27 -13.56 -5.65 -21.62
CA ILE A 27 -13.25 -5.18 -20.27
C ILE A 27 -13.03 -3.68 -20.32
N THR A 28 -13.76 -2.93 -19.50
CA THR A 28 -13.48 -1.53 -19.22
C THR A 28 -12.93 -1.41 -17.81
N LEU A 29 -11.67 -1.05 -17.67
CA LEU A 29 -11.03 -0.74 -16.38
C LEU A 29 -11.11 0.77 -16.14
N ILE A 30 -11.88 1.19 -15.15
CA ILE A 30 -12.00 2.59 -14.75
C ILE A 30 -11.16 2.80 -13.49
N THR A 31 -10.26 3.76 -13.52
CA THR A 31 -9.34 4.06 -12.41
C THR A 31 -8.94 5.53 -12.41
N ASP A 32 -8.65 6.08 -11.25
CA ASP A 32 -8.18 7.46 -11.07
C ASP A 32 -6.67 7.64 -11.31
N LYS A 33 -5.96 6.56 -11.67
CA LYS A 33 -4.50 6.54 -11.83
C LYS A 33 -4.08 5.93 -13.16
N THR A 34 -3.01 6.46 -13.73
CA THR A 34 -2.38 5.95 -14.95
C THR A 34 -1.50 4.73 -14.71
N ASP A 35 -1.11 4.52 -13.44
CA ASP A 35 -0.12 3.53 -13.05
C ASP A 35 -0.70 2.56 -12.01
N PHE A 36 -0.33 1.31 -12.14
CA PHE A 36 -0.47 0.33 -11.08
C PHE A 36 0.54 0.64 -9.98
N GLN A 37 0.09 0.67 -8.73
CA GLN A 37 0.93 0.93 -7.58
C GLN A 37 1.27 -0.35 -6.82
N TYR A 38 2.56 -0.70 -6.80
CA TYR A 38 3.08 -1.85 -6.04
C TYR A 38 3.40 -1.44 -4.60
N TYR A 39 2.41 -1.52 -3.72
CA TYR A 39 2.50 -1.08 -2.32
C TYR A 39 3.69 -1.66 -1.53
N PRO A 40 4.09 -2.96 -1.73
CA PRO A 40 5.22 -3.52 -0.98
C PRO A 40 6.56 -2.85 -1.22
N ALA A 41 6.72 -2.05 -2.28
CA ALA A 41 7.96 -1.34 -2.61
C ALA A 41 8.00 0.13 -2.16
N LEU A 42 6.87 0.70 -1.69
CA LEU A 42 6.75 2.13 -1.42
C LEU A 42 7.75 2.64 -0.37
N TYR A 43 8.01 1.87 0.69
CA TYR A 43 9.01 2.24 1.69
C TYR A 43 10.40 2.40 1.07
N GLY A 44 10.76 1.52 0.13
CA GLY A 44 12.03 1.59 -0.60
C GLY A 44 12.13 2.85 -1.44
N THR A 45 11.08 3.17 -2.20
CA THR A 45 11.04 4.42 -2.99
C THR A 45 11.06 5.66 -2.10
N ALA A 46 10.37 5.62 -0.96
CA ALA A 46 10.43 6.70 0.04
C ALA A 46 11.82 6.88 0.66
N THR A 47 12.68 5.87 0.58
CA THR A 47 14.05 5.87 1.10
C THR A 47 15.12 5.77 0.00
N GLY A 48 14.84 6.31 -1.20
CA GLY A 48 15.81 6.56 -2.26
C GLY A 48 15.98 5.44 -3.29
N ALA A 49 15.19 4.37 -3.26
CA ALA A 49 15.17 3.41 -4.37
C ALA A 49 14.31 3.94 -5.53
N SER A 50 14.53 3.40 -6.74
CA SER A 50 13.86 3.83 -7.95
C SER A 50 12.33 3.77 -7.84
N HIS A 51 11.66 4.78 -8.39
CA HIS A 51 10.21 4.83 -8.50
C HIS A 51 9.65 3.72 -9.38
N LEU A 52 10.43 3.21 -10.34
CA LEU A 52 10.03 2.14 -11.26
C LEU A 52 9.63 0.85 -10.55
N GLN A 53 10.12 0.61 -9.33
CA GLN A 53 9.69 -0.54 -8.53
C GLN A 53 8.27 -0.38 -7.97
N SER A 54 7.78 0.85 -7.82
CA SER A 54 6.52 1.16 -7.15
C SER A 54 5.39 1.54 -8.10
N TRP A 55 5.71 2.09 -9.28
CA TRP A 55 4.72 2.49 -10.27
C TRP A 55 5.02 1.84 -11.60
N VAL A 56 4.03 1.09 -12.11
CA VAL A 56 4.09 0.43 -13.42
C VAL A 56 2.93 0.96 -14.26
N PRO A 57 3.20 1.59 -15.42
CA PRO A 57 2.16 2.12 -16.29
C PRO A 57 1.14 1.04 -16.68
N LEU A 58 -0.16 1.34 -16.53
CA LEU A 58 -1.21 0.39 -16.93
C LEU A 58 -1.16 0.04 -18.40
N GLY A 59 -0.70 0.98 -19.25
CA GLY A 59 -0.47 0.72 -20.67
C GLY A 59 0.57 -0.37 -20.92
N GLU A 60 1.62 -0.48 -20.11
CA GLU A 60 2.60 -1.56 -20.21
C GLU A 60 2.04 -2.90 -19.74
N ILE A 61 1.24 -2.89 -18.65
CA ILE A 61 0.62 -4.12 -18.11
C ILE A 61 -0.34 -4.72 -19.13
N PHE A 62 -1.10 -3.90 -19.83
CA PHE A 62 -2.13 -4.33 -20.76
C PHE A 62 -1.70 -4.32 -22.22
N ALA A 63 -0.42 -4.07 -22.52
CA ALA A 63 0.11 -4.10 -23.87
C ALA A 63 -0.23 -5.43 -24.60
N GLY A 64 -0.76 -5.33 -25.82
CA GLY A 64 -1.18 -6.49 -26.61
C GLY A 64 -2.48 -7.18 -26.14
N ARG A 65 -3.29 -6.49 -25.31
CA ARG A 65 -4.62 -6.97 -24.86
C ARG A 65 -5.73 -6.09 -25.38
N ASP A 66 -6.10 -6.30 -26.65
CA ASP A 66 -7.05 -5.46 -27.38
C ASP A 66 -8.47 -5.47 -26.80
N ASN A 67 -8.79 -6.40 -25.91
CA ASN A 67 -10.09 -6.52 -25.25
C ASN A 67 -10.12 -5.86 -23.86
N ILE A 68 -9.09 -5.09 -23.49
CA ILE A 68 -9.08 -4.25 -22.30
C ILE A 68 -9.01 -2.78 -22.72
N HIS A 69 -9.98 -2.00 -22.27
CA HIS A 69 -10.01 -0.54 -22.40
C HIS A 69 -9.80 0.10 -21.04
N VAL A 70 -8.77 0.92 -20.89
CA VAL A 70 -8.47 1.65 -19.65
C VAL A 70 -9.04 3.06 -19.75
N VAL A 71 -9.86 3.44 -18.78
CA VAL A 71 -10.46 4.76 -18.66
C VAL A 71 -9.92 5.42 -17.38
N ILE A 72 -9.34 6.60 -17.55
CA ILE A 72 -8.87 7.39 -16.39
C ILE A 72 -10.03 8.28 -15.94
N ASP A 73 -10.74 7.82 -14.90
CA ASP A 73 -11.86 8.54 -14.29
C ASP A 73 -12.08 8.06 -12.84
N SER A 74 -12.85 8.82 -12.07
CA SER A 74 -13.17 8.53 -10.68
C SER A 74 -14.67 8.30 -10.52
N ILE A 75 -15.07 7.10 -10.15
CA ILE A 75 -16.49 6.74 -9.96
C ILE A 75 -16.97 7.25 -8.60
N ALA A 76 -18.06 8.02 -8.62
CA ALA A 76 -18.70 8.60 -7.44
C ALA A 76 -19.93 7.83 -6.97
N THR A 77 -20.77 7.34 -7.91
CA THR A 77 -22.01 6.64 -7.55
C THR A 77 -22.24 5.39 -8.38
N ILE A 78 -23.07 4.51 -7.85
CA ILE A 78 -23.56 3.30 -8.51
C ILE A 78 -25.08 3.19 -8.33
N ASP A 79 -25.77 2.86 -9.40
CA ASP A 79 -27.16 2.38 -9.36
C ASP A 79 -27.18 0.92 -9.82
N LYS A 80 -27.39 0.00 -8.87
CA LYS A 80 -27.42 -1.45 -9.16
C LYS A 80 -28.67 -1.85 -9.95
N ALA A 81 -29.78 -1.14 -9.79
CA ALA A 81 -31.01 -1.44 -10.49
C ALA A 81 -30.95 -1.02 -11.97
N ALA A 82 -30.40 0.17 -12.20
CA ALA A 82 -30.19 0.68 -13.57
C ALA A 82 -28.92 0.11 -14.22
N LYS A 83 -28.04 -0.60 -13.47
CA LYS A 83 -26.73 -1.07 -13.91
C LYS A 83 -25.85 0.04 -14.47
N THR A 84 -25.76 1.15 -13.75
CA THR A 84 -24.96 2.32 -14.13
C THR A 84 -23.97 2.71 -13.03
N LEU A 85 -22.85 3.25 -13.47
CA LEU A 85 -21.86 3.94 -12.64
C LEU A 85 -21.81 5.39 -13.11
N THR A 86 -21.75 6.34 -12.20
CA THR A 86 -21.57 7.75 -12.54
C THR A 86 -20.26 8.25 -11.97
N SER A 87 -19.44 8.87 -12.80
CA SER A 87 -18.18 9.46 -12.36
C SER A 87 -18.38 10.78 -11.62
N ALA A 88 -17.31 11.26 -10.97
CA ALA A 88 -17.28 12.56 -10.30
C ALA A 88 -17.52 13.73 -11.28
N THR A 89 -17.25 13.53 -12.58
CA THR A 89 -17.50 14.52 -13.65
C THR A 89 -18.89 14.40 -14.28
N GLY A 90 -19.71 13.42 -13.84
CA GLY A 90 -21.07 13.19 -14.36
C GLY A 90 -21.14 12.24 -15.56
N THR A 91 -20.03 11.65 -15.98
CA THR A 91 -20.06 10.64 -17.07
C THR A 91 -20.73 9.36 -16.58
N ILE A 92 -21.62 8.81 -17.38
CA ILE A 92 -22.35 7.57 -17.07
C ILE A 92 -21.74 6.40 -17.83
N TYR A 93 -21.44 5.32 -17.11
CA TYR A 93 -20.94 4.06 -17.63
C TYR A 93 -21.96 2.95 -17.37
N ASN A 94 -22.47 2.30 -18.42
CA ASN A 94 -23.31 1.12 -18.29
C ASN A 94 -22.44 -0.13 -18.11
N TYR A 95 -22.95 -1.15 -17.39
CA TYR A 95 -22.28 -2.43 -17.23
C TYR A 95 -23.26 -3.62 -17.29
N ASP A 96 -22.80 -4.75 -17.82
CA ASP A 96 -23.51 -6.03 -17.63
C ASP A 96 -23.11 -6.63 -16.26
N THR A 97 -21.81 -6.63 -15.98
CA THR A 97 -21.20 -7.09 -14.72
C THR A 97 -20.17 -6.06 -14.26
N VAL A 98 -20.15 -5.76 -12.96
CA VAL A 98 -19.14 -4.85 -12.38
C VAL A 98 -18.33 -5.53 -11.27
N ILE A 99 -17.03 -5.26 -11.25
CA ILE A 99 -16.11 -5.65 -10.20
C ILE A 99 -15.59 -4.38 -9.52
N LEU A 100 -15.89 -4.22 -8.22
CA LEU A 100 -15.45 -3.08 -7.42
C LEU A 100 -14.19 -3.47 -6.63
N SER A 101 -13.10 -2.77 -6.89
CA SER A 101 -11.76 -3.00 -6.34
C SER A 101 -11.06 -1.68 -6.02
N LEU A 102 -11.78 -0.75 -5.38
CA LEU A 102 -11.34 0.63 -5.14
C LEU A 102 -10.20 0.76 -4.09
N GLY A 103 -9.93 -0.33 -3.37
CA GLY A 103 -8.90 -0.35 -2.32
C GLY A 103 -9.28 0.45 -1.08
N ALA A 104 -8.31 0.60 -0.18
CA ALA A 104 -8.45 1.32 1.07
C ALA A 104 -7.83 2.73 0.96
N VAL A 105 -8.35 3.65 1.77
CA VAL A 105 -7.82 5.02 1.90
C VAL A 105 -7.12 5.22 3.24
N THR A 106 -6.25 6.23 3.33
CA THR A 106 -5.65 6.63 4.61
C THR A 106 -6.73 7.24 5.51
N THR A 107 -6.71 6.90 6.79
CA THR A 107 -7.49 7.57 7.82
C THR A 107 -6.58 8.05 8.94
N TYR A 108 -6.87 9.22 9.45
CA TYR A 108 -6.20 9.81 10.60
C TYR A 108 -6.99 9.63 11.90
N PHE A 109 -8.08 8.84 11.86
CA PHE A 109 -8.97 8.57 13.00
C PHE A 109 -9.53 9.83 13.71
N GLY A 110 -9.62 10.95 12.99
CA GLY A 110 -10.04 12.22 13.55
C GLY A 110 -9.03 12.88 14.49
N ILE A 111 -7.78 12.41 14.51
CA ILE A 111 -6.71 13.01 15.31
C ILE A 111 -6.33 14.35 14.69
N LYS A 112 -6.49 15.42 15.46
CA LYS A 112 -6.31 16.81 15.02
C LYS A 112 -4.87 17.05 14.53
N GLY A 113 -4.74 17.70 13.37
CA GLY A 113 -3.50 18.15 12.78
C GLY A 113 -2.72 17.08 11.98
N LEU A 114 -3.05 15.78 12.10
CA LEU A 114 -2.38 14.75 11.32
C LEU A 114 -2.63 14.90 9.81
N ASP A 115 -3.83 15.28 9.42
CA ASP A 115 -4.21 15.51 8.02
C ASP A 115 -3.48 16.70 7.40
N GLN A 116 -3.08 17.66 8.23
CA GLN A 116 -2.41 18.89 7.82
C GLN A 116 -0.87 18.75 7.82
N TYR A 117 -0.31 18.14 8.87
CA TYR A 117 1.12 18.21 9.15
C TYR A 117 1.86 16.88 8.92
N ALA A 118 1.18 15.73 8.98
CA ALA A 118 1.85 14.46 8.79
C ALA A 118 2.22 14.20 7.33
N TYR A 119 3.31 13.47 7.15
CA TYR A 119 3.72 12.93 5.87
C TYR A 119 3.19 11.50 5.69
N GLY A 120 2.83 11.16 4.45
CA GLY A 120 2.47 9.80 4.05
C GLY A 120 3.50 9.21 3.10
N ILE A 121 3.31 7.92 2.77
CA ILE A 121 4.09 7.21 1.74
C ILE A 121 3.21 6.34 0.84
N LYS A 122 1.90 6.58 0.82
CA LYS A 122 0.95 5.74 0.07
C LYS A 122 0.68 6.20 -1.36
N SER A 123 1.24 7.34 -1.76
CA SER A 123 1.15 7.86 -3.13
C SER A 123 2.47 8.48 -3.58
N ALA A 124 2.63 8.65 -4.90
CA ALA A 124 3.81 9.32 -5.47
C ALA A 124 3.95 10.76 -4.94
N ALA A 125 2.82 11.48 -4.83
CA ALA A 125 2.81 12.85 -4.31
C ALA A 125 3.24 12.90 -2.83
N GLU A 126 2.75 11.98 -1.99
CA GLU A 126 3.18 11.90 -0.58
C GLU A 126 4.66 11.59 -0.46
N ILE A 127 5.17 10.61 -1.21
CA ILE A 127 6.59 10.25 -1.20
C ILE A 127 7.44 11.42 -1.68
N LYS A 128 7.02 12.12 -2.75
CA LYS A 128 7.70 13.31 -3.24
C LYS A 128 7.75 14.40 -2.16
N LYS A 129 6.61 14.67 -1.50
CA LYS A 129 6.53 15.66 -0.41
C LYS A 129 7.45 15.29 0.76
N LEU A 130 7.49 14.01 1.17
CA LEU A 130 8.37 13.54 2.24
C LEU A 130 9.85 13.67 1.85
N LYS A 131 10.24 13.21 0.66
CA LYS A 131 11.64 13.30 0.17
C LYS A 131 12.09 14.76 0.07
N GLN A 132 11.25 15.65 -0.47
CA GLN A 132 11.56 17.08 -0.53
C GLN A 132 11.77 17.67 0.86
N HIS A 133 10.85 17.40 1.80
CA HIS A 133 10.98 17.86 3.17
C HIS A 133 12.29 17.38 3.82
N LEU A 134 12.63 16.09 3.70
CA LEU A 134 13.87 15.56 4.24
C LEU A 134 15.10 16.21 3.59
N THR A 135 15.07 16.45 2.28
CA THR A 135 16.14 17.15 1.56
C THR A 135 16.30 18.59 2.08
N ASP A 136 15.20 19.33 2.23
CA ASP A 136 15.19 20.69 2.74
C ASP A 136 15.73 20.76 4.18
N GLU A 137 15.32 19.84 5.05
CA GLU A 137 15.81 19.74 6.43
C GLU A 137 17.33 19.51 6.50
N PHE A 138 17.86 18.62 5.65
CA PHE A 138 19.31 18.32 5.64
C PHE A 138 20.13 19.37 4.90
N SER A 139 19.52 20.22 4.06
CA SER A 139 20.22 21.34 3.39
C SER A 139 20.36 22.58 4.28
N ARG A 140 19.67 22.66 5.42
CA ARG A 140 19.72 23.81 6.33
C ARG A 140 21.07 23.93 7.02
N VAL A 141 21.54 25.18 7.17
CA VAL A 141 22.78 25.47 7.90
C VAL A 141 22.69 25.11 9.39
N ASP A 142 21.47 25.26 9.97
CA ASP A 142 21.20 24.96 11.39
C ASP A 142 21.06 23.46 11.68
N GLY A 143 21.18 22.62 10.66
CA GLY A 143 21.03 21.17 10.75
C GLY A 143 19.58 20.70 10.67
N ALA A 144 19.43 19.40 10.43
CA ALA A 144 18.12 18.75 10.28
C ALA A 144 17.40 18.61 11.62
N ASP A 145 16.07 18.40 11.55
CA ASP A 145 15.25 17.98 12.69
C ASP A 145 15.87 16.76 13.40
N LYS A 146 15.97 16.84 14.70
CA LYS A 146 16.64 15.80 15.52
C LYS A 146 15.82 14.52 15.67
N HIS A 147 14.51 14.60 15.43
CA HIS A 147 13.60 13.48 15.59
C HIS A 147 12.77 13.26 14.33
N VAL A 148 12.78 12.04 13.81
CA VAL A 148 11.84 11.56 12.83
C VAL A 148 10.91 10.56 13.53
N LEU A 149 9.61 10.88 13.56
CA LEU A 149 8.59 10.06 14.21
C LEU A 149 7.79 9.30 13.16
N ILE A 150 7.71 7.98 13.32
CA ILE A 150 6.87 7.10 12.48
C ILE A 150 5.72 6.62 13.36
N VAL A 151 4.49 6.91 12.97
CA VAL A 151 3.31 6.48 13.71
C VAL A 151 2.76 5.20 13.11
N GLY A 152 2.82 4.13 13.90
CA GLY A 152 2.38 2.78 13.55
C GLY A 152 3.53 1.80 13.36
N ALA A 153 3.47 0.68 14.07
CA ALA A 153 4.42 -0.43 13.98
C ALA A 153 3.85 -1.64 13.21
N GLY A 154 2.95 -1.39 12.27
CA GLY A 154 2.55 -2.36 11.24
C GLY A 154 3.67 -2.60 10.23
N PRO A 155 3.45 -3.45 9.19
CA PRO A 155 4.48 -3.75 8.18
C PRO A 155 5.11 -2.50 7.58
N THR A 156 4.31 -1.55 7.11
CA THR A 156 4.79 -0.30 6.50
C THR A 156 5.71 0.51 7.42
N GLY A 157 5.32 0.67 8.70
CA GLY A 157 6.10 1.46 9.65
C GLY A 157 7.44 0.82 10.03
N VAL A 158 7.46 -0.51 10.21
CA VAL A 158 8.71 -1.21 10.54
C VAL A 158 9.65 -1.31 9.34
N GLU A 159 9.12 -1.49 8.12
CA GLU A 159 9.90 -1.46 6.88
C GLU A 159 10.54 -0.09 6.66
N LEU A 160 9.73 0.96 6.78
CA LEU A 160 10.21 2.35 6.64
C LEU A 160 11.23 2.71 7.71
N GLY A 161 10.94 2.42 8.98
CA GLY A 161 11.85 2.72 10.09
C GLY A 161 13.21 2.02 9.96
N ALA A 162 13.21 0.79 9.45
CA ALA A 162 14.43 0.03 9.21
C ALA A 162 15.25 0.56 8.02
N ALA A 163 14.61 1.11 6.98
CA ALA A 163 15.25 1.62 5.77
C ALA A 163 15.71 3.09 5.92
N LEU A 164 14.95 3.87 6.71
CA LEU A 164 15.13 5.32 6.81
C LEU A 164 16.50 5.73 7.36
N GLY A 165 17.05 4.98 8.31
CA GLY A 165 18.36 5.27 8.89
C GLY A 165 19.49 5.30 7.85
N SER A 166 19.49 4.35 6.91
CA SER A 166 20.46 4.31 5.80
C SER A 166 20.26 5.52 4.87
N TYR A 167 19.02 5.86 4.55
CA TYR A 167 18.69 6.99 3.68
C TYR A 167 19.09 8.33 4.31
N LEU A 168 18.77 8.57 5.58
CA LEU A 168 19.18 9.79 6.28
C LEU A 168 20.69 9.93 6.37
N ASN A 169 21.42 8.82 6.53
CA ASN A 169 22.90 8.84 6.48
C ASN A 169 23.43 9.21 5.08
N GLN A 170 22.75 8.85 4.00
CA GLN A 170 23.11 9.28 2.64
C GLN A 170 22.87 10.78 2.48
N LEU A 171 21.73 11.31 2.93
CA LEU A 171 21.45 12.75 2.94
C LEU A 171 22.51 13.53 3.74
N LYS A 172 22.85 13.07 4.94
CA LYS A 172 23.92 13.68 5.77
C LYS A 172 25.26 13.78 5.00
N LYS A 173 25.67 12.69 4.36
CA LYS A 173 26.89 12.68 3.56
C LYS A 173 26.83 13.64 2.37
N HIS A 174 25.70 13.66 1.67
CA HIS A 174 25.50 14.52 0.51
C HIS A 174 25.60 16.01 0.88
N PHE A 175 24.99 16.42 1.99
CA PHE A 175 25.02 17.81 2.47
C PHE A 175 26.17 18.13 3.42
N ASN A 176 27.17 17.25 3.58
CA ASN A 176 28.30 17.41 4.49
C ASN A 176 27.88 17.76 5.94
N GLN A 177 26.74 17.24 6.38
CA GLN A 177 26.24 17.44 7.74
C GLN A 177 26.96 16.51 8.71
N HIS A 178 27.70 17.07 9.67
CA HIS A 178 28.45 16.28 10.67
C HIS A 178 27.64 16.04 11.95
N GLU A 179 26.73 16.92 12.29
CA GLU A 179 25.82 16.91 13.43
C GLU A 179 24.41 17.41 13.03
N PRO A 180 23.34 17.08 13.75
CA PRO A 180 23.22 16.16 14.88
C PRO A 180 22.88 14.72 14.45
N LYS A 181 22.99 13.79 15.43
CA LYS A 181 22.48 12.42 15.27
C LYS A 181 20.94 12.46 15.25
N VAL A 182 20.34 12.17 14.09
CA VAL A 182 18.88 12.08 13.97
C VAL A 182 18.39 10.79 14.65
N THR A 183 17.43 10.93 15.54
CA THR A 183 16.74 9.80 16.18
C THR A 183 15.50 9.41 15.38
N ILE A 184 15.37 8.14 15.03
CA ILE A 184 14.16 7.59 14.43
C ILE A 184 13.38 6.87 15.52
N SER A 185 12.12 7.24 15.72
CA SER A 185 11.23 6.59 16.69
C SER A 185 9.97 6.08 16.02
N ILE A 186 9.59 4.85 16.35
CA ILE A 186 8.29 4.27 15.96
C ILE A 186 7.37 4.34 17.16
N ILE A 187 6.22 5.00 17.01
CA ILE A 187 5.17 5.15 18.03
C ILE A 187 4.04 4.18 17.70
N GLU A 188 3.69 3.30 18.64
CA GLU A 188 2.67 2.26 18.45
C GLU A 188 1.73 2.19 19.65
N ALA A 189 0.43 2.22 19.36
CA ALA A 189 -0.61 2.09 20.38
C ALA A 189 -0.74 0.67 20.94
N ALA A 190 -0.42 -0.33 20.13
CA ALA A 190 -0.45 -1.74 20.54
C ALA A 190 0.75 -2.10 21.45
N PRO A 191 0.65 -3.19 22.22
CA PRO A 191 1.73 -3.64 23.12
C PRO A 191 2.92 -4.28 22.39
N ARG A 192 2.89 -4.42 21.06
CA ARG A 192 3.97 -5.03 20.28
C ARG A 192 3.98 -4.57 18.82
N VAL A 193 5.14 -4.61 18.19
CA VAL A 193 5.27 -4.41 16.74
C VAL A 193 4.64 -5.57 15.96
N LEU A 194 4.21 -5.32 14.73
CA LEU A 194 3.56 -6.32 13.87
C LEU A 194 2.48 -7.14 14.62
N PRO A 195 1.46 -6.50 15.20
CA PRO A 195 0.53 -7.16 16.13
C PRO A 195 -0.28 -8.31 15.50
N ARG A 196 -0.34 -8.39 14.16
CA ARG A 196 -0.99 -9.49 13.41
C ARG A 196 -0.10 -10.72 13.22
N MET A 197 1.20 -10.63 13.49
CA MET A 197 2.14 -11.75 13.47
C MET A 197 2.24 -12.39 14.86
N SER A 198 2.93 -13.51 14.97
CA SER A 198 3.17 -14.17 16.27
C SER A 198 4.01 -13.29 17.20
N GLU A 199 3.89 -13.52 18.51
CA GLU A 199 4.68 -12.81 19.52
C GLU A 199 6.19 -12.99 19.33
N THR A 200 6.60 -14.21 18.94
CA THR A 200 8.01 -14.49 18.63
C THR A 200 8.50 -13.66 17.45
N ALA A 201 7.71 -13.54 16.38
CA ALA A 201 8.05 -12.69 15.25
C ALA A 201 8.17 -11.22 15.67
N SER A 202 7.19 -10.72 16.44
CA SER A 202 7.23 -9.36 17.00
C SER A 202 8.50 -9.09 17.81
N LYS A 203 8.89 -10.02 18.70
CA LYS A 203 10.09 -9.89 19.52
C LYS A 203 11.38 -9.84 18.68
N LEU A 204 11.48 -10.69 17.63
CA LEU A 204 12.63 -10.71 16.72
C LEU A 204 12.73 -9.38 15.96
N VAL A 205 11.60 -8.86 15.47
CA VAL A 205 11.56 -7.57 14.76
C VAL A 205 11.89 -6.40 15.68
N TYR A 206 11.33 -6.36 16.89
CA TYR A 206 11.66 -5.35 17.89
C TYR A 206 13.17 -5.30 18.16
N ASN A 207 13.78 -6.45 18.43
CA ASN A 207 15.23 -6.55 18.67
C ASN A 207 16.04 -6.11 17.43
N ARG A 208 15.56 -6.42 16.23
CA ARG A 208 16.24 -6.00 15.00
C ARG A 208 16.17 -4.49 14.80
N LEU A 209 15.01 -3.85 15.01
CA LEU A 209 14.84 -2.40 14.94
C LEU A 209 15.76 -1.68 15.94
N THR A 210 15.81 -2.17 17.18
CA THR A 210 16.70 -1.62 18.22
C THR A 210 18.17 -1.72 17.81
N LYS A 211 18.61 -2.84 17.21
CA LYS A 211 19.97 -3.00 16.67
C LYS A 211 20.26 -2.03 15.51
N LEU A 212 19.26 -1.61 14.77
CA LEU A 212 19.38 -0.59 13.71
C LEU A 212 19.36 0.85 14.27
N GLY A 213 19.23 1.01 15.59
CA GLY A 213 19.17 2.32 16.25
C GLY A 213 17.80 2.98 16.22
N VAL A 214 16.76 2.25 15.83
CA VAL A 214 15.37 2.73 15.86
C VAL A 214 14.81 2.56 17.27
N LYS A 215 14.31 3.64 17.86
CA LYS A 215 13.56 3.58 19.12
C LYS A 215 12.13 3.08 18.83
N VAL A 216 11.62 2.19 19.66
CA VAL A 216 10.26 1.67 19.53
C VAL A 216 9.51 1.93 20.84
N GLU A 217 8.49 2.76 20.76
CA GLU A 217 7.64 3.15 21.88
C GLU A 217 6.28 2.49 21.74
N LEU A 218 6.02 1.48 22.54
CA LEU A 218 4.80 0.67 22.55
C LEU A 218 3.81 1.19 23.60
N ASN A 219 2.52 0.85 23.47
CA ASN A 219 1.43 1.33 24.34
C ASN A 219 1.37 2.86 24.40
N LYS A 220 1.69 3.52 23.30
CA LYS A 220 1.72 4.97 23.17
C LYS A 220 0.71 5.43 22.12
N LYS A 221 -0.26 6.24 22.54
CA LYS A 221 -1.32 6.72 21.67
C LYS A 221 -1.01 8.15 21.22
N VAL A 222 -1.09 8.39 19.91
CA VAL A 222 -1.04 9.74 19.35
C VAL A 222 -2.39 10.40 19.54
N GLU A 223 -2.38 11.67 19.97
CA GLU A 223 -3.58 12.43 20.34
C GLU A 223 -3.75 13.69 19.47
N GLU A 224 -2.67 14.36 19.12
CA GLU A 224 -2.68 15.58 18.30
C GLU A 224 -1.31 15.76 17.64
N GLN A 225 -1.28 16.42 16.49
CA GLN A 225 -0.06 16.93 15.87
C GLN A 225 -0.17 18.44 15.68
N THR A 226 0.88 19.16 16.03
CA THR A 226 1.10 20.57 15.71
C THR A 226 2.17 20.70 14.62
N ILE A 227 2.52 21.92 14.24
CA ILE A 227 3.56 22.19 13.24
C ILE A 227 4.95 21.68 13.66
N ASP A 228 5.23 21.61 14.96
CA ASP A 228 6.56 21.33 15.52
C ASP A 228 6.58 20.21 16.56
N SER A 229 5.43 19.61 16.86
CA SER A 229 5.34 18.56 17.88
C SER A 229 4.21 17.58 17.65
N LEU A 230 4.41 16.35 18.17
CA LEU A 230 3.42 15.28 18.25
C LEU A 230 3.07 15.03 19.71
N ILE A 231 1.80 15.10 20.06
CA ILE A 231 1.33 14.77 21.41
C ILE A 231 1.09 13.27 21.50
N VAL A 232 1.86 12.62 22.37
CA VAL A 232 1.84 11.16 22.54
C VAL A 232 1.56 10.83 24.00
N SER A 233 0.39 10.27 24.29
CA SER A 233 -0.06 9.93 25.66
C SER A 233 0.14 11.12 26.63
N GLY A 234 -0.32 12.30 26.22
CA GLY A 234 -0.25 13.55 26.98
C GLY A 234 1.14 14.24 26.99
N VAL A 235 2.17 13.65 26.35
CA VAL A 235 3.52 14.22 26.35
C VAL A 235 3.86 14.75 24.94
N PRO A 236 4.25 16.04 24.81
CA PRO A 236 4.70 16.57 23.54
C PRO A 236 6.10 16.08 23.19
N ILE A 237 6.26 15.53 21.99
CA ILE A 237 7.53 15.17 21.39
C ILE A 237 7.81 16.15 20.26
N LYS A 238 8.88 16.93 20.38
CA LYS A 238 9.28 17.91 19.38
C LYS A 238 9.79 17.20 18.13
N SER A 239 9.12 17.45 16.99
CA SER A 239 9.48 16.95 15.67
C SER A 239 8.69 17.68 14.59
N GLN A 240 9.35 18.03 13.50
CA GLN A 240 8.74 18.55 12.27
C GLN A 240 8.52 17.44 11.23
N THR A 241 9.06 16.23 11.50
CA THR A 241 8.99 15.10 10.59
C THR A 241 8.20 13.95 11.24
N VAL A 242 6.90 13.98 11.06
CA VAL A 242 5.98 12.92 11.51
C VAL A 242 5.47 12.17 10.29
N ILE A 243 5.71 10.86 10.22
CA ILE A 243 5.30 10.01 9.10
C ILE A 243 4.17 9.08 9.58
N TRP A 244 2.99 9.24 8.98
CA TRP A 244 1.82 8.45 9.31
C TRP A 244 1.77 7.16 8.48
N THR A 245 1.93 6.03 9.13
CA THR A 245 1.85 4.69 8.52
C THR A 245 0.71 3.86 9.10
N SER A 246 -0.03 4.40 10.04
CA SER A 246 -1.22 3.81 10.66
C SER A 246 -2.50 4.18 9.91
N GLY A 247 -3.53 3.40 10.14
CA GLY A 247 -4.87 3.75 9.73
C GLY A 247 -5.15 3.59 8.23
N VAL A 248 -5.96 2.57 7.95
CA VAL A 248 -6.64 2.41 6.66
C VAL A 248 -8.13 2.26 6.93
N ALA A 249 -8.95 2.92 6.13
CA ALA A 249 -10.39 2.78 6.10
C ALA A 249 -10.84 2.22 4.76
N ASN A 250 -12.03 1.65 4.73
CA ASN A 250 -12.64 1.29 3.46
C ASN A 250 -12.81 2.54 2.59
N ASN A 251 -12.83 2.36 1.27
CA ASN A 251 -13.06 3.47 0.36
C ASN A 251 -14.41 4.15 0.67
N PRO A 252 -14.46 5.48 0.78
CA PRO A 252 -15.66 6.22 1.13
C PRO A 252 -16.80 6.05 0.12
N PHE A 253 -16.49 5.64 -1.11
CA PHE A 253 -17.48 5.29 -2.13
C PHE A 253 -18.60 4.39 -1.58
N PHE A 254 -18.29 3.37 -0.80
CA PHE A 254 -19.29 2.42 -0.31
C PHE A 254 -20.25 3.04 0.71
N ALA A 255 -19.76 3.89 1.60
CA ALA A 255 -20.60 4.62 2.56
C ALA A 255 -21.38 5.77 1.90
N ALA A 256 -20.82 6.39 0.86
CA ALA A 256 -21.47 7.46 0.09
C ALA A 256 -22.60 6.98 -0.83
N ASN A 257 -22.76 5.66 -1.01
CA ASN A 257 -23.82 5.04 -1.80
C ASN A 257 -24.80 4.26 -0.90
N PRO A 258 -25.58 4.94 -0.04
CA PRO A 258 -26.49 4.30 0.91
C PRO A 258 -27.53 3.45 0.19
N GLY A 259 -27.87 2.30 0.76
CA GLY A 259 -28.84 1.36 0.19
C GLY A 259 -28.26 0.46 -0.91
N GLN A 260 -27.11 0.77 -1.47
CA GLN A 260 -26.47 -0.06 -2.49
C GLN A 260 -25.65 -1.21 -1.88
N PHE A 261 -25.14 -1.06 -0.66
CA PHE A 261 -24.24 -2.02 -0.03
C PHE A 261 -24.62 -2.29 1.43
N GLU A 262 -24.55 -3.55 1.85
CA GLU A 262 -24.52 -3.91 3.24
C GLU A 262 -23.08 -3.79 3.75
N LEU A 263 -22.86 -2.97 4.80
CA LEU A 263 -21.53 -2.70 5.36
C LEU A 263 -21.37 -3.38 6.73
N ALA A 264 -20.27 -4.07 6.92
CA ALA A 264 -19.85 -4.58 8.21
C ALA A 264 -19.40 -3.44 9.15
N LYS A 265 -19.23 -3.72 10.45
CA LYS A 265 -18.83 -2.71 11.46
C LYS A 265 -17.53 -1.94 11.13
N ASN A 266 -16.64 -2.54 10.36
CA ASN A 266 -15.38 -1.93 9.90
C ASN A 266 -15.53 -1.18 8.56
N GLY A 267 -16.75 -0.97 8.09
CA GLY A 267 -17.07 -0.29 6.84
C GLY A 267 -16.87 -1.11 5.56
N LYS A 268 -16.38 -2.36 5.65
CA LYS A 268 -16.22 -3.23 4.48
C LYS A 268 -17.53 -3.81 4.02
N VAL A 269 -17.62 -4.11 2.73
CA VAL A 269 -18.83 -4.64 2.10
C VAL A 269 -19.02 -6.11 2.43
N VAL A 270 -20.20 -6.47 2.91
CA VAL A 270 -20.61 -7.87 3.09
C VAL A 270 -20.82 -8.48 1.70
N VAL A 271 -20.19 -9.62 1.46
CA VAL A 271 -20.28 -10.35 0.19
C VAL A 271 -20.76 -11.79 0.42
N ASP A 272 -21.44 -12.34 -0.60
CA ASP A 272 -21.87 -13.75 -0.56
C ASP A 272 -20.68 -14.72 -0.80
N LYS A 273 -21.00 -16.02 -0.80
CA LYS A 273 -20.02 -17.08 -1.07
C LYS A 273 -19.37 -17.03 -2.47
N HIS A 274 -19.83 -16.16 -3.35
CA HIS A 274 -19.25 -15.95 -4.68
C HIS A 274 -18.61 -14.56 -4.81
N MET A 275 -18.40 -13.85 -3.69
CA MET A 275 -17.86 -12.48 -3.64
C MET A 275 -18.79 -11.44 -4.24
N ARG A 276 -20.11 -11.67 -4.25
CA ARG A 276 -21.11 -10.74 -4.78
C ARG A 276 -21.74 -9.92 -3.67
N SER A 277 -22.02 -8.66 -3.97
CA SER A 277 -22.81 -7.73 -3.15
C SER A 277 -24.16 -7.39 -3.81
N GLY A 278 -24.64 -8.25 -4.68
CA GLY A 278 -25.85 -8.12 -5.48
C GLY A 278 -25.71 -8.87 -6.80
N GLN A 279 -26.78 -8.91 -7.58
CA GLN A 279 -26.74 -9.52 -8.90
C GLN A 279 -25.75 -8.76 -9.78
N ASP A 280 -24.79 -9.47 -10.41
CA ASP A 280 -23.79 -8.92 -11.32
C ASP A 280 -22.84 -7.87 -10.70
N VAL A 281 -22.80 -7.74 -9.37
CA VAL A 281 -21.92 -6.80 -8.66
C VAL A 281 -20.98 -7.57 -7.72
N TYR A 282 -19.70 -7.59 -8.03
CA TYR A 282 -18.65 -8.22 -7.24
C TYR A 282 -17.83 -7.18 -6.48
N VAL A 283 -17.41 -7.52 -5.26
CA VAL A 283 -16.52 -6.68 -4.45
C VAL A 283 -15.33 -7.52 -3.99
N ILE A 284 -14.12 -7.04 -4.25
CA ILE A 284 -12.87 -7.77 -3.99
C ILE A 284 -11.81 -6.93 -3.28
N GLY A 285 -10.79 -7.62 -2.77
CA GLY A 285 -9.62 -6.98 -2.14
C GLY A 285 -9.97 -6.31 -0.81
N ASP A 286 -9.44 -5.13 -0.59
CA ASP A 286 -9.57 -4.40 0.67
C ASP A 286 -11.01 -4.00 1.01
N ASN A 287 -11.86 -3.95 0.00
CA ASN A 287 -13.25 -3.52 0.13
C ASN A 287 -14.19 -4.63 0.60
N ALA A 288 -13.86 -5.90 0.35
CA ALA A 288 -14.68 -7.04 0.74
C ALA A 288 -14.47 -7.42 2.21
N PHE A 289 -15.57 -7.73 2.92
CA PHE A 289 -15.51 -8.25 4.28
C PHE A 289 -15.20 -9.75 4.26
N THR A 290 -13.91 -10.06 4.05
CA THR A 290 -13.39 -11.43 4.07
C THR A 290 -12.20 -11.52 5.01
N PRO A 291 -11.88 -12.74 5.54
CA PRO A 291 -10.63 -12.95 6.27
C PRO A 291 -9.41 -12.58 5.42
N PHE A 292 -8.38 -11.99 6.05
CA PHE A 292 -7.15 -11.52 5.43
C PHE A 292 -7.31 -10.39 4.39
N SER A 293 -8.50 -9.78 4.27
CA SER A 293 -8.70 -8.57 3.49
C SER A 293 -7.75 -7.44 3.98
N GLY A 294 -7.12 -6.72 3.05
CA GLY A 294 -6.04 -5.75 3.34
C GLY A 294 -4.65 -6.25 2.98
N LEU A 295 -4.55 -7.38 2.27
CA LEU A 295 -3.30 -7.94 1.78
C LEU A 295 -3.35 -8.09 0.25
N ALA A 296 -2.26 -7.72 -0.44
CA ALA A 296 -2.16 -7.84 -1.89
C ALA A 296 -2.45 -9.25 -2.40
N GLN A 297 -1.92 -10.28 -1.72
CA GLN A 297 -2.15 -11.68 -2.10
C GLN A 297 -3.62 -12.10 -1.96
N THR A 298 -4.36 -11.55 -1.00
CA THR A 298 -5.80 -11.78 -0.89
C THR A 298 -6.53 -11.15 -2.07
N ALA A 299 -6.21 -9.90 -2.43
CA ALA A 299 -6.80 -9.23 -3.58
C ALA A 299 -6.55 -9.97 -4.91
N LEU A 300 -5.33 -10.50 -5.10
CA LEU A 300 -5.00 -11.35 -6.26
C LEU A 300 -5.82 -12.65 -6.28
N HIS A 301 -5.95 -13.30 -5.12
CA HIS A 301 -6.74 -14.53 -5.01
C HIS A 301 -8.24 -14.29 -5.26
N ASP A 302 -8.79 -13.23 -4.72
CA ASP A 302 -10.17 -12.81 -4.96
C ASP A 302 -10.42 -12.58 -6.44
N ALA A 303 -9.51 -11.85 -7.10
CA ALA A 303 -9.58 -11.52 -8.52
C ALA A 303 -9.59 -12.78 -9.41
N ILE A 304 -8.70 -13.74 -9.12
CA ILE A 304 -8.65 -15.02 -9.84
C ILE A 304 -9.95 -15.80 -9.64
N PHE A 305 -10.48 -15.85 -8.41
CA PHE A 305 -11.72 -16.53 -8.11
C PHE A 305 -12.90 -15.91 -8.84
N VAL A 306 -13.05 -14.59 -8.76
CA VAL A 306 -14.17 -13.87 -9.41
C VAL A 306 -14.10 -13.97 -10.92
N ALA A 307 -12.92 -13.82 -11.53
CA ALA A 307 -12.74 -14.01 -12.96
C ALA A 307 -13.14 -15.41 -13.42
N HIS A 308 -12.70 -16.45 -12.69
CA HIS A 308 -13.08 -17.83 -12.97
C HIS A 308 -14.59 -18.06 -12.79
N HIS A 309 -15.20 -17.50 -11.74
CA HIS A 309 -16.64 -17.61 -11.51
C HIS A 309 -17.44 -16.99 -12.65
N ILE A 310 -17.07 -15.80 -13.12
CA ILE A 310 -17.73 -15.10 -14.23
C ILE A 310 -17.59 -15.87 -15.56
N LEU A 311 -16.37 -16.32 -15.88
CA LEU A 311 -16.09 -16.98 -17.16
C LEU A 311 -16.73 -18.36 -17.30
N HIS A 312 -16.82 -19.11 -16.20
CA HIS A 312 -17.24 -20.51 -16.19
C HIS A 312 -18.58 -20.75 -15.50
N GLN A 313 -19.26 -19.69 -15.02
CA GLN A 313 -20.50 -19.78 -14.23
C GLN A 313 -20.40 -20.82 -13.10
N SER A 314 -19.22 -20.83 -12.44
CA SER A 314 -18.87 -21.83 -11.43
C SER A 314 -19.77 -21.70 -10.20
N HIS A 315 -20.35 -22.82 -9.73
CA HIS A 315 -21.10 -22.86 -8.46
C HIS A 315 -20.19 -22.99 -7.22
N ALA A 316 -18.87 -23.08 -7.40
CA ALA A 316 -17.92 -23.22 -6.31
C ALA A 316 -17.96 -21.99 -5.39
N ALA A 317 -17.97 -22.24 -4.08
CA ALA A 317 -17.86 -21.15 -3.11
C ALA A 317 -16.41 -20.67 -2.97
N TYR A 318 -16.25 -19.37 -2.71
CA TYR A 318 -14.96 -18.78 -2.38
C TYR A 318 -14.34 -19.46 -1.15
N LYS A 319 -13.11 -19.88 -1.29
CA LYS A 319 -12.33 -20.47 -0.19
C LYS A 319 -11.20 -19.53 0.18
N VAL A 320 -11.25 -19.03 1.41
CA VAL A 320 -10.22 -18.19 1.97
C VAL A 320 -8.89 -18.93 2.02
N LYS A 321 -7.82 -18.27 1.57
CA LYS A 321 -6.44 -18.75 1.72
C LYS A 321 -5.68 -17.85 2.66
N MET A 322 -5.02 -18.44 3.67
CA MET A 322 -4.07 -17.71 4.49
C MET A 322 -2.83 -17.41 3.67
N PRO A 323 -2.46 -16.16 3.44
CA PRO A 323 -1.23 -15.84 2.72
C PRO A 323 0.00 -15.98 3.63
N PRO A 324 1.18 -16.34 3.10
CA PRO A 324 2.44 -16.16 3.80
C PRO A 324 2.71 -14.66 4.00
N VAL A 325 3.37 -14.31 5.10
CA VAL A 325 3.77 -12.93 5.40
C VAL A 325 5.28 -12.85 5.45
N VAL A 326 5.85 -11.88 4.75
CA VAL A 326 7.27 -11.57 4.79
C VAL A 326 7.48 -10.06 4.90
N VAL A 327 8.21 -9.63 5.92
CA VAL A 327 8.44 -8.21 6.23
C VAL A 327 9.95 -7.98 6.30
N PRO A 328 10.53 -7.15 5.41
CA PRO A 328 11.96 -6.80 5.48
C PRO A 328 12.23 -5.78 6.58
N ILE A 329 13.31 -5.97 7.32
CA ILE A 329 13.78 -5.08 8.37
C ILE A 329 15.24 -4.72 8.10
N GLY A 330 15.43 -3.81 7.14
CA GLY A 330 16.73 -3.48 6.55
C GLY A 330 17.07 -4.33 5.33
N GLU A 331 18.24 -4.09 4.73
CA GLU A 331 18.59 -4.60 3.40
C GLU A 331 18.74 -6.14 3.33
N THR A 332 19.27 -6.76 4.38
CA THR A 332 19.67 -8.18 4.37
C THR A 332 18.94 -9.02 5.41
N TRP A 333 17.92 -8.47 6.04
CA TRP A 333 17.18 -9.15 7.08
C TRP A 333 15.68 -9.00 6.89
N ALA A 334 14.96 -10.11 7.01
CA ALA A 334 13.49 -10.11 7.01
C ALA A 334 12.97 -11.08 8.05
N ILE A 335 11.67 -10.98 8.34
CA ILE A 335 10.89 -12.00 9.06
C ILE A 335 9.88 -12.60 8.10
N PHE A 336 9.86 -13.92 8.01
CA PHE A 336 8.86 -14.70 7.26
C PHE A 336 8.06 -15.54 8.22
N GLU A 337 6.73 -15.57 8.02
CA GLU A 337 5.82 -16.43 8.79
C GLU A 337 4.72 -16.99 7.89
N TYR A 338 4.56 -18.30 7.95
CA TYR A 338 3.45 -19.01 7.30
C TYR A 338 3.03 -20.19 8.14
N LYS A 339 1.81 -20.17 8.67
CA LYS A 339 1.31 -21.18 9.61
C LYS A 339 2.26 -21.34 10.80
N LYS A 340 2.89 -22.53 10.95
CA LYS A 340 3.86 -22.85 12.01
C LYS A 340 5.33 -22.57 11.59
N ILE A 341 5.58 -22.26 10.31
CA ILE A 341 6.93 -22.02 9.79
C ILE A 341 7.28 -20.57 10.03
N ARG A 342 8.44 -20.33 10.62
CA ARG A 342 9.02 -19.00 10.82
C ARG A 342 10.49 -19.02 10.47
N LEU A 343 10.91 -18.05 9.69
CA LEU A 343 12.31 -17.82 9.32
C LEU A 343 12.64 -16.34 9.57
N SER A 344 13.87 -16.05 9.95
CA SER A 344 14.35 -14.68 10.09
C SER A 344 15.77 -14.54 9.57
N GLY A 345 16.21 -13.30 9.34
CA GLY A 345 17.55 -13.02 8.85
C GLY A 345 17.66 -13.11 7.33
N TYR A 346 18.88 -13.43 6.86
CA TYR A 346 19.20 -13.49 5.43
C TYR A 346 18.33 -14.49 4.64
N PRO A 347 18.05 -15.71 5.12
CA PRO A 347 17.16 -16.62 4.39
C PRO A 347 15.74 -16.04 4.15
N ALA A 348 15.20 -15.33 5.13
CA ALA A 348 13.91 -14.68 4.97
C ALA A 348 13.98 -13.48 3.99
N SER A 349 15.12 -12.77 3.91
CA SER A 349 15.31 -11.70 2.93
C SER A 349 15.38 -12.23 1.49
N LEU A 350 15.91 -13.41 1.27
CA LEU A 350 15.86 -14.08 -0.04
C LEU A 350 14.41 -14.45 -0.42
N ILE A 351 13.63 -14.96 0.55
CA ILE A 351 12.19 -15.23 0.34
C ILE A 351 11.45 -13.92 0.00
N ARG A 352 11.78 -12.81 0.67
CA ARG A 352 11.19 -11.51 0.35
C ARG A 352 11.51 -11.10 -1.09
N SER A 353 12.76 -11.19 -1.50
CA SER A 353 13.18 -10.83 -2.85
C SER A 353 12.48 -11.69 -3.92
N ALA A 354 12.36 -13.01 -3.67
CA ALA A 354 11.62 -13.91 -4.53
C ALA A 354 10.11 -13.58 -4.56
N ALA A 355 9.51 -13.25 -3.41
CA ALA A 355 8.10 -12.87 -3.33
C ALA A 355 7.81 -11.58 -4.11
N ASP A 356 8.71 -10.60 -4.08
CA ASP A 356 8.57 -9.38 -4.88
C ASP A 356 8.62 -9.70 -6.38
N PHE A 357 9.55 -10.56 -6.82
CA PHE A 357 9.60 -11.01 -8.23
C PHE A 357 8.32 -11.72 -8.65
N VAL A 358 7.80 -12.62 -7.83
CA VAL A 358 6.51 -13.29 -8.08
C VAL A 358 5.37 -12.28 -8.15
N GLY A 359 5.34 -11.30 -7.24
CA GLY A 359 4.34 -10.24 -7.26
C GLY A 359 4.33 -9.42 -8.56
N TYR A 360 5.51 -9.09 -9.10
CA TYR A 360 5.60 -8.46 -10.43
C TYR A 360 5.18 -9.42 -11.55
N ARG A 361 5.54 -10.70 -11.45
CA ARG A 361 5.13 -11.71 -12.43
C ARG A 361 3.63 -11.97 -12.49
N ASP A 362 2.92 -11.70 -11.41
CA ASP A 362 1.45 -11.82 -11.39
C ASP A 362 0.75 -10.79 -12.29
N ILE A 363 1.43 -9.69 -12.62
CA ILE A 363 0.88 -8.59 -13.40
C ILE A 363 1.65 -8.27 -14.68
N LEU A 364 2.92 -8.68 -14.80
CA LEU A 364 3.80 -8.35 -15.92
C LEU A 364 4.33 -9.59 -16.63
N PRO A 365 4.66 -9.50 -17.95
CA PRO A 365 5.49 -10.48 -18.65
C PRO A 365 6.85 -10.65 -17.98
N PHE A 366 7.48 -11.80 -18.19
CA PHE A 366 8.74 -12.17 -17.51
C PHE A 366 9.85 -11.12 -17.63
N GLY A 367 10.13 -10.62 -18.83
CA GLY A 367 11.22 -9.67 -19.07
C GLY A 367 10.98 -8.33 -18.35
N GLN A 368 9.76 -7.80 -18.41
CA GLN A 368 9.37 -6.57 -17.73
C GLN A 368 9.39 -6.74 -16.19
N ALA A 369 8.84 -7.87 -15.69
CA ALA A 369 8.89 -8.18 -14.26
C ALA A 369 10.32 -8.23 -13.72
N LEU A 370 11.25 -8.79 -14.50
CA LEU A 370 12.68 -8.84 -14.15
C LEU A 370 13.30 -7.44 -14.14
N GLY A 371 12.92 -6.58 -15.09
CA GLY A 371 13.36 -5.17 -15.15
C GLY A 371 12.93 -4.39 -13.93
N VAL A 372 11.63 -4.42 -13.61
CA VAL A 372 11.05 -3.75 -12.45
C VAL A 372 11.64 -4.28 -11.13
N TRP A 373 11.79 -5.61 -11.02
CA TRP A 373 12.40 -6.22 -9.83
C TRP A 373 13.87 -5.78 -9.64
N ARG A 374 14.66 -5.65 -10.72
CA ARG A 374 16.03 -5.13 -10.66
C ARG A 374 16.09 -3.64 -10.29
N ALA A 375 15.07 -2.88 -10.65
CA ALA A 375 14.98 -1.45 -10.30
C ALA A 375 14.99 -1.19 -8.78
N GLN A 376 14.65 -2.17 -7.95
CA GLN A 376 14.78 -2.08 -6.49
C GLN A 376 16.20 -1.75 -6.02
N ARG A 377 17.22 -2.09 -6.82
CA ARG A 377 18.64 -1.84 -6.52
C ARG A 377 19.15 -0.53 -7.07
N ILE A 378 18.36 0.16 -7.89
CA ILE A 378 18.72 1.45 -8.46
C ILE A 378 18.38 2.52 -7.42
N ARG A 379 19.33 3.44 -7.18
CA ARG A 379 19.10 4.62 -6.34
C ARG A 379 18.75 5.80 -7.23
N GLU A 380 17.73 6.54 -6.84
CA GLU A 380 17.28 7.76 -7.52
C GLU A 380 17.42 8.95 -6.57
N ASP A 381 18.40 9.79 -6.89
CA ASP A 381 18.73 11.00 -6.11
C ASP A 381 18.15 12.26 -6.77
N GLU A 382 17.05 12.14 -7.52
CA GLU A 382 16.41 13.23 -8.30
C GLU A 382 16.08 14.49 -7.47
N TYR A 383 16.04 14.36 -6.16
CA TYR A 383 15.69 15.44 -5.24
C TYR A 383 16.89 16.07 -4.54
N PHE A 384 18.09 15.65 -4.88
CA PHE A 384 19.29 16.31 -4.37
C PHE A 384 19.65 17.48 -5.31
N PRO A 385 19.43 18.75 -4.89
CA PRO A 385 19.92 19.87 -5.68
C PRO A 385 21.44 19.73 -5.85
N ALA A 386 21.93 19.98 -7.06
CA ALA A 386 23.37 20.04 -7.28
C ALA A 386 23.99 20.98 -6.23
N VAL A 387 24.93 20.47 -5.45
CA VAL A 387 25.70 21.32 -4.51
C VAL A 387 26.48 22.29 -5.37
N THR A 388 26.00 23.51 -5.53
CA THR A 388 26.79 24.61 -6.07
C THR A 388 27.95 24.80 -5.13
N LYS A 389 29.17 24.45 -5.61
CA LYS A 389 30.43 24.66 -4.90
C LYS A 389 30.72 26.15 -4.75
#